data_525c0de0937377d978ee55e3b4d0a03d
#
_entry.id   525c0de0937377d978ee55e3b4d0a03d
#
_cell.length_a   1.000
_cell.length_b   1.000
_cell.length_c   1.000
_cell.angle_alpha   90.00
_cell.angle_beta   90.00
_cell.angle_gamma   90.00
#
_symmetry.space_group_name_H-M   'P 1'
#
loop_
_entity.id
_entity.type
_entity.pdbx_description
1 polymer ?
#
loop_
_entity_poly.entity_id
_entity_poly.type
_entity_poly.pdbx_seq_one_letter_code
_entity_poly.pdbx_strand_id
1 'polypeptide(L)'
;MRALIVVDLQVDFCPGGALAVAGGDEIVGPVNALMADHDAVVLTQDWHPADHSSFAGNHPGAQPFGTVAMPYGEQVLWPDHCVIGSKGAAFHLSLIHI
;
A
#
# COMPACT_ATOMS: atom_id res chain seq x y z
N MET A 1 24.94 4.21 13.23
CA MET A 1 23.79 4.76 12.48
C MET A 1 22.61 3.82 12.62
N ARG A 2 21.42 4.37 12.85
CA ARG A 2 20.17 3.61 12.87
C ARG A 2 19.28 4.07 11.72
N ALA A 3 18.76 3.14 10.96
CA ALA A 3 17.83 3.42 9.86
C ALA A 3 16.46 2.81 10.16
N LEU A 4 15.41 3.53 9.80
CA LEU A 4 14.03 3.09 9.90
C LEU A 4 13.48 2.92 8.48
N ILE A 5 12.90 1.76 8.20
CA ILE A 5 12.17 1.52 6.96
C ILE A 5 10.69 1.44 7.28
N VAL A 6 9.91 2.34 6.71
CA VAL A 6 8.45 2.37 6.86
C VAL A 6 7.84 1.80 5.59
N VAL A 7 7.20 0.64 5.70
CA VAL A 7 6.71 -0.11 4.54
C VAL A 7 5.25 0.24 4.27
N ASP A 8 5.01 0.89 3.13
CA ASP A 8 3.69 1.05 2.52
C ASP A 8 2.61 1.66 3.43
N LEU A 9 2.98 2.69 4.21
CA LEU A 9 2.01 3.42 5.03
C LEU A 9 1.26 4.42 4.16
N GLN A 10 0.32 3.90 3.39
CA GLN A 10 -0.40 4.61 2.35
C GLN A 10 -1.90 4.65 2.63
N VAL A 11 -2.59 5.61 2.06
CA VAL A 11 -4.03 5.83 2.26
C VAL A 11 -4.85 4.57 1.96
N ASP A 12 -4.56 3.87 0.87
CA ASP A 12 -5.34 2.68 0.47
C ASP A 12 -5.21 1.51 1.44
N PHE A 13 -4.17 1.45 2.25
CA PHE A 13 -4.01 0.40 3.26
C PHE A 13 -4.53 0.80 4.64
N CYS A 14 -5.06 2.01 4.77
CA CYS A 14 -5.65 2.49 6.02
C CYS A 14 -7.18 2.46 5.93
N PRO A 15 -7.90 2.53 7.06
CA PRO A 15 -9.37 2.53 7.06
C PRO A 15 -9.93 3.58 6.09
N GLY A 16 -10.90 3.17 5.28
CA GLY A 16 -11.48 3.98 4.23
C GLY A 16 -10.77 3.86 2.88
N GLY A 17 -9.62 3.21 2.80
CA GLY A 17 -8.89 2.97 1.57
C GLY A 17 -9.40 1.76 0.79
N ALA A 18 -8.89 1.58 -0.42
CA ALA A 18 -9.37 0.54 -1.35
C ALA A 18 -8.99 -0.89 -0.92
N LEU A 19 -7.91 -1.04 -0.17
CA LEU A 19 -7.45 -2.34 0.35
C LEU A 19 -7.08 -2.17 1.82
N ALA A 20 -8.05 -1.73 2.62
CA ALA A 20 -7.83 -1.32 4.00
C ALA A 20 -7.43 -2.49 4.92
N VAL A 21 -6.46 -2.21 5.78
CA VAL A 21 -6.14 -3.04 6.93
C VAL A 21 -6.85 -2.43 8.14
N ALA A 22 -7.61 -3.25 8.86
CA ALA A 22 -8.31 -2.79 10.06
C ALA A 22 -7.29 -2.23 11.07
N GLY A 23 -7.51 -0.98 11.50
CA GLY A 23 -6.60 -0.32 12.44
C GLY A 23 -5.25 0.06 11.83
N GLY A 24 -5.09 0.04 10.50
CA GLY A 24 -3.81 0.33 9.84
C GLY A 24 -3.27 1.73 10.13
N ASP A 25 -4.14 2.69 10.37
CA ASP A 25 -3.78 4.06 10.73
C ASP A 25 -3.26 4.21 12.16
N GLU A 26 -3.48 3.23 13.01
CA GLU A 26 -3.04 3.26 14.42
C GLU A 26 -1.51 3.28 14.55
N ILE A 27 -0.78 2.84 13.53
CA ILE A 27 0.68 2.84 13.56
C ILE A 27 1.29 4.21 13.23
N VAL A 28 0.53 5.17 12.72
CA VAL A 28 1.06 6.47 12.28
C VAL A 28 1.76 7.21 13.43
N GLY A 29 1.11 7.29 14.59
CA GLY A 29 1.72 7.92 15.78
C GLY A 29 3.02 7.26 16.20
N PRO A 30 3.04 5.93 16.44
CA PRO A 30 4.26 5.19 16.75
C PRO A 30 5.37 5.35 15.70
N VAL A 31 5.01 5.31 14.41
CA VAL A 31 5.99 5.52 13.32
C VAL A 31 6.59 6.91 13.38
N ASN A 32 5.77 7.96 13.56
CA ASN A 32 6.27 9.32 13.71
C ASN A 32 7.25 9.45 14.88
N ALA A 33 6.95 8.79 16.00
CA ALA A 33 7.86 8.79 17.16
C ALA A 33 9.19 8.09 16.85
N LEU A 34 9.13 6.96 16.13
CA LEU A 34 10.33 6.21 15.73
C LEU A 34 11.20 7.01 14.76
N MET A 35 10.60 7.79 13.87
CA MET A 35 11.37 8.62 12.93
C MET A 35 12.29 9.59 13.65
N ALA A 36 11.87 10.14 14.80
CA ALA A 36 12.66 11.07 15.56
C ALA A 36 13.92 10.44 16.17
N ASP A 37 13.92 9.12 16.36
CA ASP A 37 15.00 8.37 16.99
C ASP A 37 15.98 7.74 15.99
N HIS A 38 15.79 7.97 14.70
CA HIS A 38 16.59 7.33 13.64
C HIS A 38 17.33 8.36 12.80
N ASP A 39 18.54 8.00 12.39
CA ASP A 39 19.40 8.88 11.59
C ASP A 39 18.95 8.97 10.14
N ALA A 40 18.38 7.87 9.63
CA ALA A 40 17.87 7.80 8.28
C ALA A 40 16.47 7.16 8.29
N VAL A 41 15.57 7.67 7.48
CA VAL A 41 14.21 7.15 7.32
C VAL A 41 13.95 6.89 5.84
N VAL A 42 13.51 5.68 5.53
CA VAL A 42 13.11 5.27 4.18
C VAL A 42 11.64 4.91 4.19
N LEU A 43 10.86 5.52 3.32
CA LEU A 43 9.45 5.20 3.11
C LEU A 43 9.33 4.39 1.84
N THR A 44 8.69 3.24 1.90
CA THR A 44 8.35 2.47 0.70
C THR A 44 6.93 2.78 0.26
N GLN A 45 6.66 2.55 -1.01
CA GLN A 45 5.37 2.88 -1.59
C GLN A 45 5.01 1.83 -2.63
N ASP A 46 3.84 1.23 -2.46
CA ASP A 46 3.23 0.41 -3.50
C ASP A 46 2.76 1.35 -4.61
N TRP A 47 3.03 1.02 -5.88
CA TRP A 47 2.87 1.97 -6.97
C TRP A 47 2.54 1.23 -8.25
N HIS A 48 1.24 1.07 -8.53
CA HIS A 48 0.76 0.24 -9.63
C HIS A 48 0.20 1.06 -10.79
N PRO A 49 0.49 0.68 -12.06
CA PRO A 49 -0.28 1.20 -13.18
C PRO A 49 -1.73 0.70 -13.09
N ALA A 50 -2.68 1.46 -13.66
CA ALA A 50 -4.10 1.12 -13.60
C ALA A 50 -4.44 -0.22 -14.26
N ASP A 51 -3.62 -0.66 -15.21
CA ASP A 51 -3.79 -1.93 -15.93
C ASP A 51 -2.96 -3.09 -15.34
N HIS A 52 -2.52 -2.96 -14.10
CA HIS A 52 -1.70 -3.99 -13.46
C HIS A 52 -2.41 -5.34 -13.42
N SER A 53 -1.68 -6.42 -13.70
CA SER A 53 -2.24 -7.76 -13.82
C SER A 53 -2.73 -8.37 -12.49
N SER A 54 -2.40 -7.78 -11.36
CA SER A 54 -2.90 -8.20 -10.05
C SER A 54 -4.27 -7.63 -9.71
N PHE A 55 -4.82 -6.73 -10.53
CA PHE A 55 -6.13 -6.15 -10.29
C PHE A 55 -7.23 -6.97 -10.93
N ALA A 56 -8.24 -7.34 -10.13
CA ALA A 56 -9.36 -8.15 -10.58
C ALA A 56 -10.11 -7.50 -11.75
N GLY A 57 -10.22 -6.17 -11.77
CA GLY A 57 -10.90 -5.43 -12.83
C GLY A 57 -10.26 -5.55 -14.21
N ASN A 58 -9.00 -6.01 -14.28
CA ASN A 58 -8.29 -6.20 -15.54
C ASN A 58 -8.41 -7.62 -16.09
N HIS A 59 -9.19 -8.49 -15.43
CA HIS A 59 -9.47 -9.85 -15.88
C HIS A 59 -10.98 -10.04 -16.04
N PRO A 60 -11.49 -10.29 -17.26
CA PRO A 60 -12.93 -10.44 -17.50
C PRO A 60 -13.55 -11.52 -16.60
N GLY A 61 -14.63 -11.18 -15.90
CA GLY A 61 -15.36 -12.10 -15.03
C GLY A 61 -14.70 -12.42 -13.70
N ALA A 62 -13.50 -11.89 -13.43
CA ALA A 62 -12.81 -12.13 -12.17
C ALA A 62 -13.37 -11.27 -11.04
N GLN A 63 -13.17 -11.75 -9.79
CA GLN A 63 -13.59 -11.06 -8.58
C GLN A 63 -12.39 -10.75 -7.70
N PRO A 64 -12.43 -9.63 -6.94
CA PRO A 64 -11.41 -9.36 -5.92
C PRO A 64 -11.26 -10.55 -4.97
N PHE A 65 -10.01 -10.83 -4.59
CA PHE A 65 -9.60 -11.97 -3.74
C PHE A 65 -9.73 -13.34 -4.40
N GLY A 66 -10.19 -13.41 -5.66
CA GLY A 66 -10.09 -14.61 -6.47
C GLY A 66 -8.67 -14.83 -6.96
N THR A 67 -8.49 -15.84 -7.82
CA THR A 67 -7.18 -16.14 -8.41
C THR A 67 -7.28 -16.34 -9.90
N VAL A 68 -6.18 -16.10 -10.60
CA VAL A 68 -6.04 -16.45 -12.01
C VAL A 68 -4.69 -17.15 -12.22
N ALA A 69 -4.63 -18.03 -13.24
CA ALA A 69 -3.39 -18.66 -13.64
C ALA A 69 -2.54 -17.69 -14.47
N MET A 70 -1.30 -17.50 -14.05
CA MET A 70 -0.31 -16.68 -14.73
C MET A 70 0.90 -17.57 -15.06
N PRO A 71 1.79 -17.14 -15.97
CA PRO A 71 2.99 -17.94 -16.30
C PRO A 71 3.84 -18.32 -15.10
N TYR A 72 3.84 -17.53 -14.04
CA TYR A 72 4.61 -17.78 -12.81
C TYR A 72 3.84 -18.56 -11.75
N GLY A 73 2.56 -18.92 -11.98
CA GLY A 73 1.71 -19.60 -11.01
C GLY A 73 0.38 -18.89 -10.79
N GLU A 74 -0.34 -19.24 -9.72
CA GLU A 74 -1.58 -18.56 -9.36
C GLU A 74 -1.31 -17.16 -8.83
N GLN A 75 -2.06 -16.18 -9.36
CA GLN A 75 -2.05 -14.81 -8.90
C GLN A 75 -3.33 -14.51 -8.14
N VAL A 76 -3.21 -14.12 -6.88
CA VAL A 76 -4.34 -13.57 -6.12
C VAL A 76 -4.68 -12.20 -6.71
N LEU A 77 -5.97 -11.96 -6.91
CA LEU A 77 -6.46 -10.73 -7.49
C LEU A 77 -6.97 -9.77 -6.41
N TRP A 78 -6.65 -8.50 -6.58
CA TRP A 78 -6.97 -7.45 -5.62
C TRP A 78 -7.91 -6.42 -6.25
N PRO A 79 -8.67 -5.68 -5.42
CA PRO A 79 -9.28 -4.44 -5.91
C PRO A 79 -8.19 -3.46 -6.31
N ASP A 80 -8.51 -2.52 -7.18
CA ASP A 80 -7.58 -1.48 -7.57
C ASP A 80 -7.11 -0.73 -6.32
N HIS A 81 -5.81 -0.63 -6.14
CA HIS A 81 -5.22 0.07 -4.99
C HIS A 81 -3.85 0.62 -5.36
N CYS A 82 -3.46 1.67 -4.68
CA CYS A 82 -2.14 2.29 -4.84
C CYS A 82 -1.80 2.55 -6.32
N VAL A 83 -2.77 3.06 -7.06
CA VAL A 83 -2.61 3.39 -8.48
C VAL A 83 -1.77 4.66 -8.60
N ILE A 84 -0.83 4.65 -9.55
CA ILE A 84 0.08 5.76 -9.82
C ILE A 84 -0.69 7.09 -9.91
N GLY A 85 -0.27 8.06 -9.11
CA GLY A 85 -0.84 9.41 -9.08
C GLY A 85 -2.19 9.54 -8.35
N SER A 86 -2.74 8.44 -7.80
CA SER A 86 -4.00 8.50 -7.06
C SER A 86 -3.78 8.95 -5.60
N LYS A 87 -4.87 9.43 -4.96
CA LYS A 87 -4.84 9.73 -3.52
C LYS A 87 -4.57 8.49 -2.69
N GLY A 88 -5.06 7.32 -3.14
CA GLY A 88 -4.86 6.06 -2.44
C GLY A 88 -3.40 5.62 -2.38
N ALA A 89 -2.62 5.97 -3.38
CA ALA A 89 -1.19 5.68 -3.40
C ALA A 89 -0.36 6.62 -2.52
N ALA A 90 -0.92 7.75 -2.11
CA ALA A 90 -0.21 8.72 -1.27
C ALA A 90 0.07 8.15 0.12
N PHE A 91 1.14 8.62 0.76
CA PHE A 91 1.39 8.32 2.16
C PHE A 91 0.26 8.89 3.03
N HIS A 92 0.02 8.25 4.18
CA HIS A 92 -0.98 8.70 5.12
C HIS A 92 -0.73 10.18 5.47
N LEU A 93 -1.82 10.98 5.50
CA LEU A 93 -1.73 12.44 5.67
C LEU A 93 -1.07 12.85 6.99
N SER A 94 -1.23 12.05 8.04
CA SER A 94 -0.68 12.35 9.37
C SER A 94 0.75 11.85 9.55
N LEU A 95 1.32 11.18 8.54
CA LEU A 95 2.72 10.77 8.57
C LEU A 95 3.62 12.01 8.44
N ILE A 96 4.59 12.15 9.32
CA ILE A 96 5.51 13.28 9.28
C ILE A 96 6.50 13.06 8.13
N HIS A 97 6.51 13.98 7.17
CA HIS A 97 7.48 13.99 6.09
C HIS A 97 8.70 14.81 6.50
N ILE A 98 9.86 14.23 6.28
CA ILE A 98 11.15 14.89 6.56
C ILE A 98 11.69 15.52 5.29
#